data_16107ad7ee936b3dc4705e8c05fc17cd
#
_entry.id   16107ad7ee936b3dc4705e8c05fc17cd
#
_cell.length_a   1.000
_cell.length_b   1.000
_cell.length_c   1.000
_cell.angle_alpha   90.00
_cell.angle_beta   90.00
_cell.angle_gamma   90.00
#
_symmetry.space_group_name_H-M   'P 1'
#
loop_
_entity.id
_entity.type
_entity.pdbx_description
1 polymer ?
#
loop_
_entity_poly.entity_id
_entity_poly.type
_entity_poly.pdbx_seq_one_letter_code
_entity_poly.pdbx_strand_id
1 'polypeptide(L)'
;MEPNLFSEICSYKNLEKAFRKARKRKAKKQYIVEFEKNLKENLLKLKSDLMFHIYEPKSLVAFIIRDPKTRKISKSDFRDRIVHHALVNVIEPIFDKEFIHDNFANRKDKGAFNAVTRFDEFKAKVSKNHSRKCFVLKADIKHY
;
A
#
# COMPACT_ATOMS: atom_id res chain seq x y z
N MET A 1 -4.99 21.34 -19.20
CA MET A 1 -3.84 20.42 -19.31
C MET A 1 -4.01 19.38 -18.21
N GLU A 2 -4.26 18.14 -18.56
CA GLU A 2 -4.34 17.08 -17.55
C GLU A 2 -3.00 17.00 -16.81
N PRO A 3 -3.01 16.86 -15.48
CA PRO A 3 -1.77 16.75 -14.73
C PRO A 3 -1.03 15.49 -15.20
N ASN A 4 0.21 15.65 -15.62
CA ASN A 4 1.05 14.51 -15.95
C ASN A 4 1.36 13.74 -14.67
N LEU A 5 0.57 12.69 -14.40
CA LEU A 5 0.68 11.87 -13.20
C LEU A 5 2.09 11.31 -13.01
N PHE A 6 2.78 10.97 -14.09
CA PHE A 6 4.16 10.48 -14.02
C PHE A 6 5.12 11.54 -13.47
N SER A 7 5.01 12.78 -13.93
CA SER A 7 5.81 13.89 -13.41
C SER A 7 5.54 14.14 -11.92
N GLU A 8 4.31 13.99 -11.48
CA GLU A 8 3.94 14.12 -10.07
C GLU A 8 4.53 12.98 -9.25
N ILE A 9 4.44 11.74 -9.73
CA ILE A 9 5.05 10.56 -9.08
C ILE A 9 6.55 10.78 -8.89
N CYS A 10 7.26 11.25 -9.92
CA CYS A 10 8.71 11.47 -9.91
C CYS A 10 9.14 12.76 -9.21
N SER A 11 8.22 13.62 -8.78
CA SER A 11 8.56 14.90 -8.14
C SER A 11 9.35 14.67 -6.84
N TYR A 12 10.36 15.53 -6.60
CA TYR A 12 11.16 15.45 -5.37
C TYR A 12 10.29 15.52 -4.11
N LYS A 13 9.29 16.42 -4.11
CA LYS A 13 8.33 16.59 -3.00
C LYS A 13 7.57 15.29 -2.70
N ASN A 14 7.13 14.57 -3.74
CA ASN A 14 6.44 13.31 -3.56
C ASN A 14 7.39 12.19 -3.12
N LEU A 15 8.59 12.10 -3.66
CA LEU A 15 9.61 11.14 -3.22
C LEU A 15 10.02 11.35 -1.76
N GLU A 16 10.16 12.60 -1.31
CA GLU A 16 10.41 12.91 0.10
C GLU A 16 9.24 12.47 1.00
N LYS A 17 7.99 12.75 0.60
CA LYS A 17 6.79 12.27 1.30
C LYS A 17 6.75 10.74 1.36
N ALA A 18 7.09 10.08 0.25
CA ALA A 18 7.18 8.62 0.15
C ALA A 18 8.26 8.03 1.06
N PHE A 19 9.45 8.65 1.12
CA PHE A 19 10.50 8.29 2.06
C PHE A 19 10.01 8.36 3.51
N ARG A 20 9.35 9.44 3.92
CA ARG A 20 8.79 9.59 5.28
C ARG A 20 7.78 8.47 5.60
N LYS A 21 6.92 8.09 4.64
CA LYS A 21 6.00 6.94 4.78
C LYS A 21 6.76 5.62 4.92
N ALA A 22 7.74 5.35 4.05
CA ALA A 22 8.53 4.12 4.06
C ALA A 22 9.36 3.94 5.34
N ARG A 23 9.84 5.05 5.93
CA ARG A 23 10.61 5.13 7.16
C ARG A 23 9.78 4.89 8.42
N LYS A 24 8.47 5.17 8.38
CA LYS A 24 7.59 5.15 9.56
C LYS A 24 7.70 3.83 10.32
N ARG A 25 7.91 3.90 11.64
CA ARG A 25 8.11 2.79 12.59
C ARG A 25 9.36 1.93 12.33
N LYS A 26 10.28 2.37 11.46
CA LYS A 26 11.49 1.63 11.08
C LYS A 26 12.77 2.49 11.10
N ALA A 27 12.71 3.72 11.60
CA ALA A 27 13.78 4.71 11.54
C ALA A 27 15.15 4.21 12.08
N LYS A 28 15.14 3.32 13.06
CA LYS A 28 16.37 2.76 13.67
C LYS A 28 17.02 1.63 12.88
N LYS A 29 16.44 1.20 11.75
CA LYS A 29 17.02 0.13 10.92
C LYS A 29 18.23 0.65 10.15
N GLN A 30 19.34 -0.10 10.19
CA GLN A 30 20.64 0.28 9.62
C GLN A 30 20.53 0.79 8.17
N TYR A 31 19.84 0.06 7.30
CA TYR A 31 19.67 0.42 5.90
C TYR A 31 18.89 1.75 5.68
N ILE A 32 18.05 2.16 6.65
CA ILE A 32 17.35 3.45 6.60
C ILE A 32 18.30 4.56 7.06
N VAL A 33 19.04 4.33 8.14
CA VAL A 33 20.04 5.30 8.64
C VAL A 33 21.09 5.58 7.56
N GLU A 34 21.56 4.56 6.87
CA GLU A 34 22.50 4.69 5.75
C GLU A 34 21.91 5.51 4.59
N PHE A 35 20.67 5.21 4.20
CA PHE A 35 19.99 5.97 3.16
C PHE A 35 19.78 7.44 3.57
N GLU A 36 19.47 7.69 4.83
CA GLU A 36 19.18 9.02 5.38
C GLU A 36 20.43 9.92 5.47
N LYS A 37 21.63 9.34 5.61
CA LYS A 37 22.90 10.12 5.62
C LYS A 37 23.06 11.00 4.37
N ASN A 38 22.67 10.49 3.20
CA ASN A 38 22.75 11.19 1.93
C ASN A 38 21.36 11.34 1.29
N LEU A 39 20.35 11.69 2.11
CA LEU A 39 18.94 11.66 1.71
C LEU A 39 18.67 12.47 0.45
N LYS A 40 19.16 13.71 0.38
CA LYS A 40 18.93 14.61 -0.75
C LYS A 40 19.48 14.02 -2.06
N GLU A 41 20.71 13.55 -2.02
CA GLU A 41 21.39 12.97 -3.18
C GLU A 41 20.69 11.66 -3.63
N ASN A 42 20.36 10.80 -2.66
CA ASN A 42 19.65 9.54 -2.95
C ASN A 42 18.27 9.77 -3.58
N LEU A 43 17.52 10.78 -3.11
CA LEU A 43 16.23 11.12 -3.69
C LEU A 43 16.36 11.81 -5.06
N LEU A 44 17.37 12.66 -5.26
CA LEU A 44 17.63 13.27 -6.56
C LEU A 44 18.04 12.22 -7.59
N LYS A 45 18.91 11.29 -7.21
CA LYS A 45 19.28 10.17 -8.07
C LYS A 45 18.06 9.33 -8.43
N LEU A 46 17.22 9.00 -7.45
CA LEU A 46 16.00 8.22 -7.69
C LEU A 46 15.04 8.95 -8.63
N LYS A 47 14.87 10.28 -8.46
CA LYS A 47 14.11 11.12 -9.38
C LYS A 47 14.67 11.04 -10.79
N SER A 48 15.99 11.18 -10.93
CA SER A 48 16.68 11.12 -12.23
C SER A 48 16.47 9.75 -12.90
N ASP A 49 16.70 8.66 -12.15
CA ASP A 49 16.53 7.29 -12.65
C ASP A 49 15.08 7.06 -13.19
N LEU A 50 14.09 7.57 -12.47
CA LEU A 50 12.68 7.49 -12.89
C LEU A 50 12.38 8.34 -14.12
N MET A 51 12.81 9.60 -14.14
CA MET A 51 12.55 10.53 -15.23
C MET A 51 13.19 10.09 -16.55
N PHE A 52 14.37 9.47 -16.50
CA PHE A 52 15.08 8.94 -17.68
C PHE A 52 14.69 7.49 -18.02
N HIS A 53 13.74 6.90 -17.30
CA HIS A 53 13.29 5.52 -17.50
C HIS A 53 14.40 4.46 -17.38
N ILE A 54 15.44 4.73 -16.59
CA ILE A 54 16.57 3.83 -16.30
C ILE A 54 16.47 3.20 -14.91
N TYR A 55 15.34 3.45 -14.22
CA TYR A 55 15.09 2.83 -12.92
C TYR A 55 14.86 1.33 -13.07
N GLU A 56 15.67 0.55 -12.36
CA GLU A 56 15.52 -0.90 -12.24
C GLU A 56 15.28 -1.27 -10.77
N PRO A 57 14.19 -2.01 -10.45
CA PRO A 57 13.98 -2.51 -9.11
C PRO A 57 15.01 -3.57 -8.74
N LYS A 58 15.44 -3.59 -7.49
CA LYS A 58 16.34 -4.61 -6.99
C LYS A 58 15.62 -5.95 -6.78
N SER A 59 16.38 -7.04 -6.77
CA SER A 59 15.87 -8.37 -6.47
C SER A 59 15.16 -8.42 -5.11
N LEU A 60 14.07 -9.16 -5.05
CA LEU A 60 13.32 -9.36 -3.82
C LEU A 60 14.07 -10.30 -2.87
N VAL A 61 14.11 -9.94 -1.60
CA VAL A 61 14.61 -10.83 -0.55
C VAL A 61 13.45 -11.65 0.00
N ALA A 62 13.51 -12.97 -0.19
CA ALA A 62 12.49 -13.88 0.31
C ALA A 62 12.85 -14.43 1.69
N PHE A 63 11.88 -14.54 2.58
CA PHE A 63 11.99 -15.21 3.87
C PHE A 63 10.68 -15.93 4.20
N ILE A 64 10.76 -16.90 5.14
CA ILE A 64 9.61 -17.72 5.52
C ILE A 64 9.15 -17.32 6.92
N ILE A 65 7.86 -17.03 7.04
CA ILE A 65 7.16 -16.90 8.33
C ILE A 65 6.38 -18.20 8.57
N ARG A 66 6.46 -18.75 9.78
CA ARG A 66 5.84 -20.04 10.13
C ARG A 66 4.62 -19.93 11.05
N ASP A 67 4.28 -18.75 11.51
CA ASP A 67 3.18 -18.53 12.46
C ASP A 67 2.14 -17.53 11.89
N PRO A 68 0.84 -17.81 11.94
CA PRO A 68 0.17 -19.09 12.29
C PRO A 68 0.22 -20.13 11.15
N LYS A 69 0.59 -19.73 9.95
CA LYS A 69 0.73 -20.60 8.76
C LYS A 69 2.06 -20.30 8.07
N THR A 70 2.68 -21.32 7.53
CA THR A 70 3.90 -21.14 6.73
C THR A 70 3.61 -20.31 5.48
N ARG A 71 4.30 -19.17 5.36
CA ARG A 71 4.18 -18.25 4.22
C ARG A 71 5.56 -17.81 3.76
N LYS A 72 5.79 -17.87 2.45
CA LYS A 72 6.96 -17.22 1.83
C LYS A 72 6.63 -15.74 1.62
N ILE A 73 7.39 -14.87 2.23
CA ILE A 73 7.24 -13.42 2.11
C ILE A 73 8.39 -12.88 1.26
N SER A 74 8.06 -12.10 0.25
CA SER A 74 9.04 -11.39 -0.59
C SER A 74 9.10 -9.92 -0.18
N LYS A 75 10.28 -9.46 0.16
CA LYS A 75 10.54 -8.08 0.64
C LYS A 75 11.33 -7.32 -0.42
N SER A 76 10.81 -6.17 -0.86
CA SER A 76 11.53 -5.24 -1.72
C SER A 76 12.61 -4.46 -0.96
N ASP A 77 13.61 -3.97 -1.69
CA ASP A 77 14.61 -3.04 -1.17
C ASP A 77 13.96 -1.75 -0.64
N PHE A 78 14.67 -1.01 0.21
CA PHE A 78 14.15 0.21 0.81
C PHE A 78 13.93 1.31 -0.23
N ARG A 79 14.85 1.43 -1.20
CA ARG A 79 14.74 2.36 -2.33
C ARG A 79 13.46 2.09 -3.15
N ASP A 80 13.19 0.85 -3.44
CA ASP A 80 12.01 0.45 -4.24
C ASP A 80 10.71 0.69 -3.47
N ARG A 81 10.72 0.52 -2.14
CA ARG A 81 9.56 0.89 -1.31
C ARG A 81 9.27 2.39 -1.33
N ILE A 82 10.28 3.24 -1.50
CA ILE A 82 10.04 4.68 -1.71
C ILE A 82 9.29 4.89 -3.02
N VAL A 83 9.70 4.23 -4.10
CA VAL A 83 9.01 4.30 -5.41
C VAL A 83 7.56 3.80 -5.30
N HIS A 84 7.35 2.65 -4.63
CA HIS A 84 6.00 2.14 -4.40
C HIS A 84 5.11 3.13 -3.64
N HIS A 85 5.63 3.77 -2.58
CA HIS A 85 4.89 4.80 -1.87
C HIS A 85 4.68 6.06 -2.71
N ALA A 86 5.63 6.44 -3.56
CA ALA A 86 5.48 7.60 -4.44
C ALA A 86 4.38 7.37 -5.48
N LEU A 87 4.33 6.18 -6.07
CA LEU A 87 3.26 5.75 -6.97
C LEU A 87 1.90 5.80 -6.26
N VAL A 88 1.78 5.11 -5.13
CA VAL A 88 0.53 5.02 -4.35
C VAL A 88 0.06 6.40 -3.89
N ASN A 89 0.95 7.32 -3.50
CA ASN A 89 0.56 8.67 -3.11
C ASN A 89 -0.26 9.41 -4.17
N VAL A 90 -0.01 9.15 -5.45
CA VAL A 90 -0.63 9.82 -6.59
C VAL A 90 -1.85 9.06 -7.09
N ILE A 91 -1.75 7.73 -7.20
CA ILE A 91 -2.83 6.92 -7.78
C ILE A 91 -3.94 6.58 -6.76
N GLU A 92 -3.60 6.38 -5.48
CA GLU A 92 -4.57 6.01 -4.44
C GLU A 92 -5.79 6.96 -4.38
N PRO A 93 -5.64 8.31 -4.39
CA PRO A 93 -6.77 9.22 -4.35
C PRO A 93 -7.67 9.15 -5.59
N ILE A 94 -7.15 8.69 -6.72
CA ILE A 94 -7.91 8.52 -7.96
C ILE A 94 -8.81 7.30 -7.82
N PHE A 95 -8.21 6.14 -7.51
CA PHE A 95 -8.95 4.89 -7.35
C PHE A 95 -9.89 4.90 -6.14
N ASP A 96 -9.54 5.61 -5.06
CA ASP A 96 -10.37 5.65 -3.84
C ASP A 96 -11.75 6.25 -4.11
N LYS A 97 -11.88 7.14 -5.09
CA LYS A 97 -13.15 7.74 -5.51
C LYS A 97 -14.05 6.75 -6.27
N GLU A 98 -13.43 5.80 -6.99
CA GLU A 98 -14.16 4.81 -7.81
C GLU A 98 -14.59 3.58 -6.99
N PHE A 99 -13.98 3.36 -5.82
CA PHE A 99 -14.33 2.21 -4.99
C PHE A 99 -15.72 2.34 -4.38
N ILE A 100 -16.48 1.26 -4.42
CA ILE A 100 -17.76 1.15 -3.70
C ILE A 100 -17.56 1.42 -2.20
N HIS A 101 -18.59 1.91 -1.53
CA HIS A 101 -18.54 2.24 -0.10
C HIS A 101 -18.07 1.05 0.74
N ASP A 102 -18.51 -0.15 0.44
CA ASP A 102 -18.25 -1.37 1.21
C ASP A 102 -16.93 -2.09 0.86
N ASN A 103 -16.02 -1.41 0.14
CA ASN A 103 -14.64 -1.83 0.01
C ASN A 103 -13.84 -1.39 1.24
N PHE A 104 -13.37 -2.35 2.07
CA PHE A 104 -12.67 -2.10 3.33
C PHE A 104 -11.18 -2.44 3.30
N ALA A 105 -10.70 -3.14 2.26
CA ALA A 105 -9.32 -3.57 2.19
C ALA A 105 -8.35 -2.41 1.92
N ASN A 106 -7.34 -2.26 2.78
CA ASN A 106 -6.23 -1.30 2.61
C ASN A 106 -6.63 0.17 2.43
N ARG A 107 -7.85 0.56 2.80
CA ARG A 107 -8.31 1.95 2.74
C ARG A 107 -8.20 2.62 4.09
N LYS A 108 -7.90 3.94 4.08
CA LYS A 108 -7.86 4.76 5.28
C LYS A 108 -9.25 4.81 5.93
N ASP A 109 -9.29 4.76 7.25
CA ASP A 109 -10.51 4.81 8.09
C ASP A 109 -11.55 3.71 7.80
N LYS A 110 -11.17 2.67 7.04
CA LYS A 110 -11.96 1.46 6.79
C LYS A 110 -11.43 0.31 7.69
N GLY A 111 -10.73 -0.65 7.17
CA GLY A 111 -10.10 -1.74 7.94
C GLY A 111 -11.06 -2.85 8.37
N ALA A 112 -10.48 -3.90 8.98
CA ALA A 112 -11.21 -5.12 9.30
C ALA A 112 -12.34 -4.92 10.32
N PHE A 113 -12.14 -4.05 11.33
CA PHE A 113 -13.17 -3.79 12.35
C PHE A 113 -14.43 -3.19 11.72
N ASN A 114 -14.26 -2.13 10.90
CA ASN A 114 -15.39 -1.50 10.24
C ASN A 114 -16.08 -2.43 9.22
N ALA A 115 -15.30 -3.34 8.58
CA ALA A 115 -15.87 -4.37 7.71
C ALA A 115 -16.79 -5.32 8.48
N VAL A 116 -16.38 -5.77 9.66
CA VAL A 116 -17.20 -6.65 10.53
C VAL A 116 -18.45 -5.92 11.01
N THR A 117 -18.32 -4.69 11.48
CA THR A 117 -19.47 -3.87 11.91
C THR A 117 -20.47 -3.73 10.77
N ARG A 118 -19.99 -3.40 9.58
CA ARG A 118 -20.83 -3.26 8.38
C ARG A 118 -21.51 -4.57 7.97
N PHE A 119 -20.79 -5.68 8.07
CA PHE A 119 -21.36 -7.01 7.85
C PHE A 119 -22.49 -7.32 8.85
N ASP A 120 -22.31 -6.99 10.13
CA ASP A 120 -23.35 -7.19 11.15
C ASP A 120 -24.58 -6.33 10.91
N GLU A 121 -24.43 -5.09 10.44
CA GLU A 121 -25.54 -4.24 10.00
C GLU A 121 -26.34 -4.90 8.86
N PHE A 122 -25.65 -5.38 7.83
CA PHE A 122 -26.31 -6.08 6.72
C PHE A 122 -27.02 -7.37 7.19
N LYS A 123 -26.36 -8.15 8.03
CA LYS A 123 -26.93 -9.37 8.60
C LYS A 123 -28.21 -9.07 9.38
N ALA A 124 -28.18 -8.06 10.25
CA ALA A 124 -29.36 -7.64 11.02
C ALA A 124 -30.50 -7.18 10.11
N LYS A 125 -30.19 -6.35 9.08
CA LYS A 125 -31.17 -5.87 8.12
C LYS A 125 -31.84 -6.99 7.33
N VAL A 126 -31.05 -7.91 6.77
CA VAL A 126 -31.57 -9.02 5.92
C VAL A 126 -32.34 -10.03 6.75
N SER A 127 -31.85 -10.36 7.95
CA SER A 127 -32.51 -11.30 8.85
C SER A 127 -33.66 -10.71 9.67
N LYS A 128 -34.00 -9.44 9.46
CA LYS A 128 -34.96 -8.69 10.30
C LYS A 128 -34.67 -8.86 11.80
N ASN A 129 -33.47 -8.40 12.20
CA ASN A 129 -32.95 -8.54 13.55
C ASN A 129 -32.93 -9.99 14.06
N HIS A 130 -32.43 -10.91 13.23
CA HIS A 130 -32.27 -12.34 13.52
C HIS A 130 -33.59 -13.14 13.65
N SER A 131 -34.72 -12.57 13.22
CA SER A 131 -36.02 -13.26 13.19
C SER A 131 -36.19 -14.20 12.00
N ARG A 132 -35.36 -14.05 10.95
CA ARG A 132 -35.41 -14.87 9.71
C ARG A 132 -34.05 -15.46 9.37
N LYS A 133 -34.04 -16.61 8.73
CA LYS A 133 -32.82 -17.19 8.16
C LYS A 133 -32.27 -16.28 7.06
N CYS A 134 -30.96 -16.10 7.04
CA CYS A 134 -30.23 -15.43 5.97
C CYS A 134 -29.03 -16.28 5.54
N PHE A 135 -28.58 -16.08 4.30
CA PHE A 135 -27.44 -16.78 3.73
C PHE A 135 -26.32 -15.80 3.44
N VAL A 136 -25.09 -16.24 3.61
CA VAL A 136 -23.88 -15.47 3.30
C VAL A 136 -23.09 -16.22 2.24
N LEU A 137 -22.85 -15.58 1.10
CA LEU A 137 -21.92 -16.06 0.09
C LEU A 137 -20.52 -15.52 0.43
N LYS A 138 -19.56 -16.41 0.63
CA LYS A 138 -18.13 -16.08 0.72
C LYS A 138 -17.44 -16.57 -0.54
N ALA A 139 -16.91 -15.63 -1.32
CA ALA A 139 -16.11 -15.92 -2.51
C ALA A 139 -14.68 -15.43 -2.30
N ASP A 140 -13.71 -16.14 -2.86
CA ASP A 140 -12.28 -15.79 -2.82
C ASP A 140 -11.62 -16.20 -4.14
N ILE A 141 -10.66 -15.39 -4.59
CA ILE A 141 -9.94 -15.67 -5.84
C ILE A 141 -8.74 -16.56 -5.52
N LYS A 142 -8.77 -17.76 -6.09
CA LYS A 142 -7.67 -18.71 -5.93
C LYS A 142 -6.44 -18.23 -6.69
N HIS A 143 -5.28 -18.24 -6.02
CA HIS A 143 -3.98 -17.84 -6.60
C HIS A 143 -3.91 -16.39 -7.08
N TYR A 144 -4.55 -15.50 -6.36
CA TYR A 144 -4.35 -14.06 -6.55
C TYR A 144 -2.97 -13.61 -6.07
#